data_3d0cd67679d8699050dd83b133c52195
#
_entry.id   3d0cd67679d8699050dd83b133c52195
#
_cell.length_a   1.000
_cell.length_b   1.000
_cell.length_c   1.000
_cell.angle_alpha   90.00
_cell.angle_beta   90.00
_cell.angle_gamma   90.00
#
_symmetry.space_group_name_H-M   'P 1'
#
loop_
_entity.id
_entity.type
_entity.pdbx_description
1 polymer ?
#
loop_
_entity_poly.entity_id
_entity_poly.type
_entity_poly.pdbx_seq_one_letter_code
_entity_poly.pdbx_strand_id
1 'polypeptide(L)'
;FKEQGGYEVEGTVRGAEMVGWRYGGPFDDLAAQQEPGGYPPPLVAPGESPGAEWKSSVETHRVIDGGRDSKGNALVVAGEGTGIVHMAPGCGDVDHQVGTQLGLPVIAPLQEDGTFGDGFGPFSGRRAIDPATADLVFEELKKKELLVYVETYPHIYPHCWRTGDELVFRLVDEWFINMDWRDEIK
;
A
#
# COMPACT_ATOMS: atom_id res chain seq x y z
N PHE A 1 -5.14 -4.83 -22.21
CA PHE A 1 -4.43 -5.82 -23.08
C PHE A 1 -4.96 -5.85 -24.51
N LYS A 2 -6.27 -5.86 -24.76
CA LYS A 2 -6.83 -5.88 -26.13
C LYS A 2 -6.42 -4.66 -26.97
N GLU A 3 -6.23 -3.52 -26.33
CA GLU A 3 -5.87 -2.25 -26.98
C GLU A 3 -4.38 -2.11 -27.24
N GLN A 4 -3.55 -2.96 -26.66
CA GLN A 4 -2.08 -2.91 -26.74
C GLN A 4 -1.46 -3.77 -27.85
N GLY A 5 -2.25 -4.39 -28.70
CA GLY A 5 -1.72 -5.07 -29.88
C GLY A 5 -1.75 -6.60 -29.86
N GLY A 6 -2.62 -7.17 -29.12
CA GLY A 6 -2.86 -8.62 -29.10
C GLY A 6 -2.05 -9.34 -28.00
N TYR A 7 -2.63 -10.43 -27.54
CA TYR A 7 -2.02 -11.33 -26.55
C TYR A 7 -2.44 -12.76 -26.84
N GLU A 8 -1.63 -13.69 -26.42
CA GLU A 8 -1.95 -15.09 -26.42
C GLU A 8 -2.24 -15.57 -25.00
N VAL A 9 -3.30 -16.36 -24.84
CA VAL A 9 -3.64 -16.94 -23.53
C VAL A 9 -2.92 -18.28 -23.43
N GLU A 10 -1.87 -18.32 -22.62
CA GLU A 10 -1.09 -19.55 -22.40
C GLU A 10 -1.77 -20.47 -21.39
N GLY A 11 -2.60 -19.95 -20.50
CA GLY A 11 -3.28 -20.74 -19.49
C GLY A 11 -4.16 -19.89 -18.58
N THR A 12 -4.78 -20.56 -17.63
CA THR A 12 -5.58 -19.95 -16.56
C THR A 12 -5.16 -20.53 -15.22
N VAL A 13 -5.20 -19.71 -14.18
CA VAL A 13 -4.91 -20.09 -12.81
C VAL A 13 -6.00 -19.55 -11.89
N ARG A 14 -6.38 -20.30 -10.88
CA ARG A 14 -7.33 -19.84 -9.86
C ARG A 14 -6.61 -18.97 -8.84
N GLY A 15 -7.25 -17.90 -8.37
CA GLY A 15 -6.68 -17.04 -7.34
C GLY A 15 -6.20 -17.79 -6.09
N ALA A 16 -6.96 -18.79 -5.65
CA ALA A 16 -6.57 -19.65 -4.52
C ALA A 16 -5.24 -20.42 -4.72
N GLU A 17 -4.90 -20.76 -5.96
CA GLU A 17 -3.64 -21.44 -6.30
C GLU A 17 -2.45 -20.47 -6.29
N MET A 18 -2.72 -19.17 -6.40
CA MET A 18 -1.70 -18.12 -6.36
C MET A 18 -1.30 -17.74 -4.94
N VAL A 19 -2.13 -18.04 -3.94
CA VAL A 19 -1.85 -17.69 -2.54
C VAL A 19 -0.51 -18.31 -2.11
N GLY A 20 0.36 -17.44 -1.58
CA GLY A 20 1.73 -17.78 -1.19
C GLY A 20 2.78 -17.55 -2.29
N TRP A 21 2.40 -17.29 -3.53
CA TRP A 21 3.37 -16.92 -4.56
C TRP A 21 4.12 -15.67 -4.14
N ARG A 22 5.44 -15.68 -4.34
CA ARG A 22 6.31 -14.53 -4.04
C ARG A 22 6.65 -13.79 -5.31
N TYR A 23 6.86 -12.49 -5.17
CA TYR A 23 7.25 -11.63 -6.27
C TYR A 23 8.24 -10.56 -5.79
N GLY A 24 9.00 -9.96 -6.72
CA GLY A 24 9.78 -8.76 -6.49
C GLY A 24 8.93 -7.52 -6.76
N GLY A 25 8.96 -6.56 -5.86
CA GLY A 25 8.28 -5.28 -6.05
C GLY A 25 9.08 -4.33 -6.95
N PRO A 26 8.43 -3.42 -7.66
CA PRO A 26 9.10 -2.51 -8.58
C PRO A 26 10.05 -1.53 -7.89
N PHE A 27 9.89 -1.31 -6.60
CA PHE A 27 10.65 -0.35 -5.80
C PHE A 27 11.38 -0.98 -4.60
N ASP A 28 11.69 -2.27 -4.68
CA ASP A 28 12.41 -3.03 -3.64
C ASP A 28 13.83 -2.51 -3.39
N ASP A 29 14.37 -1.78 -4.33
CA ASP A 29 15.67 -1.09 -4.24
C ASP A 29 15.66 0.16 -3.34
N LEU A 30 14.49 0.65 -2.94
CA LEU A 30 14.37 1.79 -2.04
C LEU A 30 14.71 1.38 -0.59
N ALA A 31 15.47 2.23 0.11
CA ALA A 31 15.87 1.96 1.49
C ALA A 31 14.69 1.71 2.43
N ALA A 32 13.59 2.46 2.27
CA ALA A 32 12.38 2.28 3.06
C ALA A 32 11.74 0.90 2.89
N GLN A 33 11.87 0.25 1.73
CA GLN A 33 11.34 -1.09 1.47
C GLN A 33 12.21 -2.18 2.09
N GLN A 34 13.48 -1.90 2.31
CA GLN A 34 14.45 -2.82 2.89
C GLN A 34 14.54 -2.73 4.41
N GLU A 35 13.88 -1.73 5.02
CA GLU A 35 13.92 -1.49 6.47
C GLU A 35 13.22 -2.62 7.23
N PRO A 36 13.90 -3.32 8.15
CA PRO A 36 13.30 -4.35 8.96
C PRO A 36 12.15 -3.81 9.83
N GLY A 37 10.99 -4.49 9.76
CA GLY A 37 9.79 -4.12 10.51
C GLY A 37 8.95 -3.04 9.85
N GLY A 38 9.41 -2.40 8.77
CA GLY A 38 8.68 -1.38 8.04
C GLY A 38 9.30 0.02 8.12
N TYR A 39 8.57 1.01 7.63
CA TYR A 39 9.04 2.40 7.62
C TYR A 39 7.92 3.35 8.12
N PRO A 40 8.20 4.31 9.03
CA PRO A 40 9.44 4.37 9.82
C PRO A 40 9.66 3.09 10.63
N PRO A 41 10.92 2.75 10.95
CA PRO A 41 11.18 1.54 11.73
C PRO A 41 10.43 1.61 13.07
N PRO A 42 9.89 0.48 13.54
CA PRO A 42 9.20 0.42 14.82
C PRO A 42 10.10 0.89 15.97
N LEU A 43 9.51 1.60 16.93
CA LEU A 43 10.23 2.03 18.11
C LEU A 43 10.61 0.80 18.95
N VAL A 44 11.90 0.68 19.25
CA VAL A 44 12.43 -0.33 20.20
C VAL A 44 12.77 0.34 21.51
N ALA A 45 12.59 -0.38 22.61
CA ALA A 45 12.98 0.13 23.93
C ALA A 45 14.50 0.36 24.00
N PRO A 46 14.98 1.33 24.80
CA PRO A 46 16.40 1.56 24.97
C PRO A 46 17.14 0.29 25.42
N GLY A 47 18.10 -0.15 24.63
CA GLY A 47 18.88 -1.37 24.88
C GLY A 47 18.34 -2.63 24.21
N GLU A 48 17.21 -2.56 23.55
CA GLU A 48 16.73 -3.62 22.67
C GLU A 48 17.20 -3.38 21.23
N SER A 49 17.54 -4.45 20.55
CA SER A 49 17.76 -4.42 19.12
C SER A 49 16.46 -4.78 18.41
N PRO A 50 16.24 -4.33 17.15
CA PRO A 50 15.18 -4.85 16.32
C PRO A 50 15.17 -6.38 16.43
N GLY A 51 13.98 -6.95 16.67
CA GLY A 51 13.87 -8.39 16.85
C GLY A 51 14.46 -9.11 15.62
N ALA A 52 15.22 -10.17 15.84
CA ALA A 52 15.83 -10.97 14.76
C ALA A 52 14.77 -11.56 13.79
N GLU A 53 13.49 -11.45 14.13
CA GLU A 53 12.35 -11.91 13.33
C GLU A 53 11.73 -10.79 12.47
N TRP A 54 12.19 -9.55 12.60
CA TRP A 54 11.62 -8.45 11.82
C TRP A 54 12.08 -8.52 10.37
N LYS A 55 11.12 -8.79 9.51
CA LYS A 55 11.32 -8.83 8.06
C LYS A 55 11.04 -7.47 7.45
N SER A 56 11.74 -7.18 6.36
CA SER A 56 11.45 -6.02 5.53
C SER A 56 10.24 -6.29 4.63
N SER A 57 9.73 -5.25 3.99
CA SER A 57 8.67 -5.36 2.97
C SER A 57 9.12 -6.29 1.82
N VAL A 58 10.36 -6.14 1.36
CA VAL A 58 10.94 -6.97 0.29
C VAL A 58 10.88 -8.46 0.61
N GLU A 59 11.13 -8.84 1.86
CA GLU A 59 11.12 -10.24 2.29
C GLU A 59 9.71 -10.82 2.43
N THR A 60 8.69 -9.96 2.46
CA THR A 60 7.31 -10.37 2.75
C THR A 60 6.36 -10.30 1.57
N HIS A 61 6.81 -9.78 0.42
CA HIS A 61 5.99 -9.70 -0.78
C HIS A 61 5.47 -11.08 -1.19
N ARG A 62 4.17 -11.23 -1.11
CA ARG A 62 3.47 -12.47 -1.50
C ARG A 62 2.02 -12.20 -1.86
N VAL A 63 1.45 -13.08 -2.64
CA VAL A 63 0.01 -13.12 -2.86
C VAL A 63 -0.66 -13.66 -1.59
N ILE A 64 -1.65 -12.94 -1.10
CA ILE A 64 -2.47 -13.34 0.06
C ILE A 64 -3.91 -13.54 -0.38
N ASP A 65 -4.68 -14.30 0.39
CA ASP A 65 -6.13 -14.29 0.25
C ASP A 65 -6.65 -12.93 0.77
N GLY A 66 -7.27 -12.15 -0.11
CA GLY A 66 -7.78 -10.83 0.24
C GLY A 66 -8.87 -10.86 1.31
N GLY A 67 -9.57 -11.99 1.46
CA GLY A 67 -10.59 -12.14 2.48
C GLY A 67 -11.75 -11.15 2.30
N ARG A 68 -12.19 -10.60 3.44
CA ARG A 68 -13.32 -9.66 3.51
C ARG A 68 -12.98 -8.46 4.38
N ASP A 69 -13.59 -7.32 4.07
CA ASP A 69 -13.53 -6.12 4.91
C ASP A 69 -14.31 -6.32 6.23
N SER A 70 -14.23 -5.33 7.12
CA SER A 70 -14.94 -5.33 8.41
C SER A 70 -16.48 -5.37 8.26
N LYS A 71 -17.01 -5.06 7.09
CA LYS A 71 -18.45 -5.12 6.74
C LYS A 71 -18.83 -6.44 6.09
N GLY A 72 -17.87 -7.34 5.87
CA GLY A 72 -18.08 -8.65 5.25
C GLY A 72 -18.07 -8.65 3.71
N ASN A 73 -17.73 -7.54 3.05
CA ASN A 73 -17.61 -7.47 1.60
C ASN A 73 -16.30 -8.11 1.15
N ALA A 74 -16.33 -8.86 0.06
CA ALA A 74 -15.12 -9.42 -0.54
C ALA A 74 -14.23 -8.29 -1.06
N LEU A 75 -12.92 -8.36 -0.77
CA LEU A 75 -11.93 -7.39 -1.27
C LEU A 75 -11.59 -7.60 -2.74
N VAL A 76 -11.75 -8.83 -3.23
CA VAL A 76 -11.59 -9.17 -4.64
C VAL A 76 -12.90 -9.73 -5.16
N VAL A 77 -13.45 -9.11 -6.19
CA VAL A 77 -14.74 -9.48 -6.77
C VAL A 77 -14.54 -10.11 -8.14
N ALA A 78 -15.14 -11.25 -8.37
CA ALA A 78 -15.06 -11.93 -9.66
C ALA A 78 -15.73 -11.09 -10.77
N GLY A 79 -15.01 -10.92 -11.87
CA GLY A 79 -15.49 -10.14 -13.02
C GLY A 79 -15.18 -8.64 -12.95
N GLU A 80 -14.56 -8.17 -11.87
CA GLU A 80 -14.09 -6.79 -11.73
C GLU A 80 -12.56 -6.73 -11.78
N GLY A 81 -12.02 -5.74 -12.51
CA GLY A 81 -10.58 -5.53 -12.64
C GLY A 81 -9.79 -6.75 -13.12
N THR A 82 -8.62 -6.93 -12.58
CA THR A 82 -7.70 -8.04 -12.91
C THR A 82 -7.89 -9.28 -12.02
N GLY A 83 -8.69 -9.17 -10.96
CA GLY A 83 -8.77 -10.21 -9.91
C GLY A 83 -7.57 -10.20 -8.95
N ILE A 84 -6.65 -9.25 -9.10
CA ILE A 84 -5.50 -9.02 -8.21
C ILE A 84 -5.56 -7.56 -7.76
N VAL A 85 -5.55 -7.34 -6.44
CA VAL A 85 -5.56 -6.01 -5.83
C VAL A 85 -4.22 -5.79 -5.14
N HIS A 86 -3.57 -4.65 -5.42
CA HIS A 86 -2.41 -4.23 -4.68
C HIS A 86 -2.83 -3.84 -3.25
N MET A 87 -2.09 -4.32 -2.27
CA MET A 87 -2.34 -4.04 -0.85
C MET A 87 -1.15 -3.31 -0.25
N ALA A 88 -1.42 -2.17 0.39
CA ALA A 88 -0.41 -1.31 1.01
C ALA A 88 -0.81 -1.01 2.48
N PRO A 89 -0.33 -1.77 3.47
CA PRO A 89 -0.73 -1.62 4.88
C PRO A 89 -0.53 -0.23 5.48
N GLY A 90 0.34 0.58 4.90
CA GLY A 90 0.57 1.96 5.33
C GLY A 90 -0.30 3.03 4.66
N CYS A 91 -1.14 2.66 3.68
CA CYS A 91 -1.83 3.62 2.82
C CYS A 91 -3.35 3.42 2.72
N GLY A 92 -3.94 2.51 3.49
CA GLY A 92 -5.39 2.28 3.49
C GLY A 92 -5.85 1.59 4.76
N ASP A 93 -7.07 1.90 5.22
CA ASP A 93 -7.62 1.34 6.46
C ASP A 93 -7.79 -0.18 6.38
N VAL A 94 -8.42 -0.67 5.32
CA VAL A 94 -8.62 -2.11 5.10
C VAL A 94 -7.28 -2.83 4.94
N ASP A 95 -6.36 -2.24 4.18
CA ASP A 95 -5.03 -2.77 3.94
C ASP A 95 -4.24 -2.86 5.26
N HIS A 96 -4.38 -1.83 6.11
CA HIS A 96 -3.75 -1.80 7.42
C HIS A 96 -4.28 -2.90 8.34
N GLN A 97 -5.60 -3.10 8.38
CA GLN A 97 -6.23 -4.15 9.18
C GLN A 97 -5.76 -5.55 8.75
N VAL A 98 -5.78 -5.83 7.46
CA VAL A 98 -5.33 -7.12 6.92
C VAL A 98 -3.82 -7.30 7.12
N GLY A 99 -3.03 -6.26 6.89
CA GLY A 99 -1.59 -6.28 7.10
C GLY A 99 -1.22 -6.60 8.55
N THR A 100 -1.92 -5.97 9.50
CA THR A 100 -1.74 -6.21 10.93
C THR A 100 -2.07 -7.66 11.32
N GLN A 101 -3.20 -8.19 10.82
CA GLN A 101 -3.60 -9.58 11.09
C GLN A 101 -2.59 -10.60 10.55
N LEU A 102 -1.92 -10.29 9.44
CA LEU A 102 -0.94 -11.14 8.80
C LEU A 102 0.51 -10.89 9.23
N GLY A 103 0.73 -9.95 10.15
CA GLY A 103 2.06 -9.56 10.62
C GLY A 103 2.94 -9.00 9.49
N LEU A 104 2.36 -8.26 8.55
CA LEU A 104 3.11 -7.63 7.47
C LEU A 104 3.77 -6.33 7.96
N PRO A 105 4.99 -6.01 7.51
CA PRO A 105 5.59 -4.72 7.79
C PRO A 105 4.75 -3.59 7.18
N VAL A 106 4.69 -2.48 7.88
CA VAL A 106 3.94 -1.30 7.47
C VAL A 106 4.91 -0.27 6.89
N ILE A 107 4.67 0.16 5.67
CA ILE A 107 5.39 1.27 5.05
C ILE A 107 4.45 2.49 5.07
N ALA A 108 4.75 3.47 5.92
CA ALA A 108 4.04 4.74 6.01
C ALA A 108 4.88 5.84 5.34
N PRO A 109 4.68 6.09 4.04
CA PRO A 109 5.64 6.87 3.26
C PRO A 109 5.56 8.37 3.51
N LEU A 110 4.44 8.89 4.03
CA LEU A 110 4.16 10.31 4.01
C LEU A 110 4.36 10.98 5.36
N GLN A 111 4.97 12.15 5.33
CA GLN A 111 5.09 13.10 6.43
C GLN A 111 3.78 13.90 6.63
N GLU A 112 3.73 14.76 7.64
CA GLU A 112 2.53 15.54 7.98
C GLU A 112 2.06 16.49 6.88
N ASP A 113 2.99 16.98 6.07
CA ASP A 113 2.71 17.90 4.95
C ASP A 113 2.39 17.17 3.64
N GLY A 114 2.29 15.82 3.67
CA GLY A 114 2.01 14.98 2.50
C GLY A 114 3.20 14.77 1.59
N THR A 115 4.41 15.08 2.05
CA THR A 115 5.64 14.75 1.32
C THR A 115 6.15 13.36 1.67
N PHE A 116 6.85 12.71 0.73
CA PHE A 116 7.56 11.47 1.01
C PHE A 116 8.70 11.71 1.99
N GLY A 117 8.80 10.85 3.00
CA GLY A 117 9.92 10.84 3.94
C GLY A 117 11.24 10.45 3.29
N ASP A 118 12.30 10.41 4.10
CA ASP A 118 13.59 9.88 3.68
C ASP A 118 13.51 8.38 3.38
N GLY A 119 14.41 7.87 2.55
CA GLY A 119 14.43 6.45 2.19
C GLY A 119 13.59 6.09 0.95
N PHE A 120 12.89 7.05 0.35
CA PHE A 120 12.12 6.84 -0.88
C PHE A 120 12.87 7.30 -2.14
N GLY A 121 14.19 7.43 -2.08
CA GLY A 121 15.04 7.72 -3.23
C GLY A 121 14.61 9.00 -3.96
N PRO A 122 14.31 8.93 -5.27
CA PRO A 122 13.96 10.11 -6.05
C PRO A 122 12.63 10.75 -5.66
N PHE A 123 11.82 10.07 -4.86
CA PHE A 123 10.52 10.56 -4.37
C PHE A 123 10.63 11.33 -3.06
N SER A 124 11.71 11.15 -2.28
CA SER A 124 11.90 11.81 -0.99
C SER A 124 11.76 13.32 -1.10
N GLY A 125 10.98 13.91 -0.17
CA GLY A 125 10.67 15.34 -0.12
C GLY A 125 9.67 15.83 -1.18
N ARG A 126 9.16 14.98 -2.07
CA ARG A 126 8.13 15.33 -3.04
C ARG A 126 6.73 15.14 -2.45
N ARG A 127 5.81 16.01 -2.82
CA ARG A 127 4.40 15.85 -2.42
C ARG A 127 3.75 14.71 -3.20
N ALA A 128 3.01 13.85 -2.50
CA ALA A 128 2.35 12.68 -3.09
C ALA A 128 1.30 13.07 -4.15
N ILE A 129 0.59 14.17 -3.93
CA ILE A 129 -0.47 14.67 -4.83
C ILE A 129 0.06 15.50 -6.01
N ASP A 130 1.36 15.75 -6.09
CA ASP A 130 1.93 16.54 -7.18
C ASP A 130 1.95 15.70 -8.48
N PRO A 131 1.36 16.16 -9.59
CA PRO A 131 1.41 15.47 -10.87
C PRO A 131 2.85 15.12 -11.30
N ALA A 132 3.82 15.98 -11.02
CA ALA A 132 5.23 15.72 -11.30
C ALA A 132 5.78 14.51 -10.53
N THR A 133 5.20 14.17 -9.38
CA THR A 133 5.57 12.97 -8.62
C THR A 133 5.01 11.72 -9.32
N ALA A 134 3.78 11.77 -9.83
CA ALA A 134 3.20 10.68 -10.60
C ALA A 134 4.00 10.44 -11.91
N ASP A 135 4.36 11.50 -12.62
CA ASP A 135 5.19 11.40 -13.82
C ASP A 135 6.54 10.71 -13.51
N LEU A 136 7.16 11.06 -12.38
CA LEU A 136 8.41 10.43 -11.95
C LEU A 136 8.22 8.94 -11.63
N VAL A 137 7.09 8.54 -11.02
CA VAL A 137 6.78 7.11 -10.81
C VAL A 137 6.73 6.37 -12.14
N PHE A 138 6.05 6.94 -13.15
CA PHE A 138 5.98 6.35 -14.48
C PHE A 138 7.36 6.27 -15.16
N GLU A 139 8.18 7.30 -15.01
CA GLU A 139 9.55 7.28 -15.53
C GLU A 139 10.41 6.18 -14.91
N GLU A 140 10.36 6.03 -13.58
CA GLU A 140 11.11 4.99 -12.87
C GLU A 140 10.61 3.58 -13.25
N LEU A 141 9.31 3.36 -13.35
CA LEU A 141 8.74 2.10 -13.83
C LEU A 141 9.16 1.80 -15.27
N LYS A 142 9.19 2.83 -16.13
CA LYS A 142 9.63 2.69 -17.53
C LYS A 142 11.12 2.35 -17.63
N LYS A 143 11.99 2.98 -16.82
CA LYS A 143 13.43 2.66 -16.75
C LYS A 143 13.68 1.20 -16.34
N LYS A 144 12.81 0.66 -15.50
CA LYS A 144 12.85 -0.72 -15.01
C LYS A 144 12.15 -1.72 -15.95
N GLU A 145 11.59 -1.25 -17.07
CA GLU A 145 10.78 -2.05 -18.02
C GLU A 145 9.56 -2.71 -17.37
N LEU A 146 9.01 -2.09 -16.31
CA LEU A 146 7.87 -2.59 -15.55
C LEU A 146 6.58 -1.82 -15.82
N LEU A 147 6.63 -0.74 -16.60
CA LEU A 147 5.46 0.03 -16.97
C LEU A 147 4.70 -0.68 -18.09
N VAL A 148 3.56 -1.28 -17.78
CA VAL A 148 2.74 -2.02 -18.74
C VAL A 148 1.80 -1.08 -19.49
N TYR A 149 1.06 -0.24 -18.77
CA TYR A 149 0.02 0.63 -19.34
C TYR A 149 -0.31 1.79 -18.41
N VAL A 150 -0.68 2.92 -18.98
CA VAL A 150 -1.19 4.10 -18.27
C VAL A 150 -2.50 4.50 -18.90
N GLU A 151 -3.52 4.65 -18.08
CA GLU A 151 -4.82 5.17 -18.55
C GLU A 151 -5.34 6.23 -17.60
N THR A 152 -6.13 7.15 -18.13
CA THR A 152 -6.84 8.12 -17.34
C THR A 152 -8.19 7.52 -16.93
N TYR A 153 -8.35 7.23 -15.64
CA TYR A 153 -9.57 6.66 -15.08
C TYR A 153 -10.29 7.68 -14.23
N PRO A 154 -11.42 8.24 -14.68
CA PRO A 154 -12.21 9.18 -13.89
C PRO A 154 -12.87 8.46 -12.70
N HIS A 155 -12.63 8.97 -11.50
CA HIS A 155 -13.21 8.44 -10.27
C HIS A 155 -13.47 9.58 -9.27
N ILE A 156 -14.29 9.28 -8.27
CA ILE A 156 -14.54 10.22 -7.16
C ILE A 156 -13.37 10.13 -6.19
N TYR A 157 -12.70 11.26 -5.94
CA TYR A 157 -11.61 11.35 -5.00
C TYR A 157 -11.95 12.32 -3.85
N PRO A 158 -11.59 12.01 -2.60
CA PRO A 158 -11.89 12.88 -1.48
C PRO A 158 -11.02 14.14 -1.52
N HIS A 159 -11.68 15.30 -1.35
CA HIS A 159 -11.05 16.60 -1.26
C HIS A 159 -11.33 17.25 0.09
N CYS A 160 -10.41 18.07 0.55
CA CYS A 160 -10.61 18.89 1.73
C CYS A 160 -11.78 19.88 1.48
N TRP A 161 -12.81 19.80 2.30
CA TRP A 161 -13.99 20.66 2.16
C TRP A 161 -13.69 22.17 2.31
N ARG A 162 -12.55 22.51 2.93
CA ARG A 162 -12.15 23.88 3.23
C ARG A 162 -11.25 24.46 2.15
N THR A 163 -10.26 23.72 1.67
CA THR A 163 -9.25 24.18 0.71
C THR A 163 -9.47 23.66 -0.70
N GLY A 164 -10.22 22.58 -0.87
CA GLY A 164 -10.39 21.91 -2.16
C GLY A 164 -9.22 20.99 -2.56
N ASP A 165 -8.18 20.91 -1.73
CA ASP A 165 -7.03 20.06 -2.03
C ASP A 165 -7.39 18.58 -1.92
N GLU A 166 -6.72 17.75 -2.72
CA GLU A 166 -6.81 16.30 -2.62
C GLU A 166 -6.29 15.81 -1.28
N LEU A 167 -6.97 14.82 -0.70
CA LEU A 167 -6.56 14.22 0.57
C LEU A 167 -5.62 13.05 0.32
N VAL A 168 -4.70 12.81 1.25
CA VAL A 168 -3.84 11.64 1.28
C VAL A 168 -4.18 10.75 2.47
N PHE A 169 -4.00 9.45 2.31
CA PHE A 169 -4.08 8.51 3.43
C PHE A 169 -2.72 8.43 4.11
N ARG A 170 -2.74 8.57 5.43
CA ARG A 170 -1.56 8.54 6.28
C ARG A 170 -1.89 7.89 7.61
N LEU A 171 -0.99 7.06 8.12
CA LEU A 171 -1.07 6.58 9.49
C LEU A 171 -0.63 7.69 10.44
N VAL A 172 -1.37 7.85 11.52
CA VAL A 172 -1.10 8.82 12.58
C VAL A 172 -1.36 8.19 13.94
N ASP A 173 -0.60 8.60 14.94
CA ASP A 173 -0.87 8.23 16.33
C ASP A 173 -1.86 9.23 16.91
N GLU A 174 -3.03 8.77 17.27
CA GLU A 174 -4.09 9.58 17.84
C GLU A 174 -4.67 8.94 19.10
N TRP A 175 -5.18 9.78 20.00
CA TRP A 175 -5.90 9.32 21.18
C TRP A 175 -7.39 9.26 20.90
N PHE A 176 -7.99 8.11 21.19
CA PHE A 176 -9.42 7.90 21.08
C PHE A 176 -10.02 7.60 22.43
N ILE A 177 -11.20 8.16 22.70
CA ILE A 177 -12.02 7.77 23.84
C ILE A 177 -12.93 6.63 23.36
N ASN A 178 -12.79 5.45 23.97
CA ASN A 178 -13.71 4.36 23.70
C ASN A 178 -15.12 4.77 24.16
N MET A 179 -16.08 4.68 23.27
CA MET A 179 -17.47 5.07 23.47
C MET A 179 -18.43 3.88 23.68
N ASP A 180 -17.91 2.67 23.90
CA ASP A 180 -18.73 1.46 24.07
C ASP A 180 -19.65 1.55 25.28
N TRP A 181 -19.26 2.31 26.29
CA TRP A 181 -20.03 2.62 27.50
C TRP A 181 -21.16 3.66 27.29
N ARG A 182 -21.25 4.28 26.12
CA ARG A 182 -22.22 5.37 25.86
C ARG A 182 -23.64 4.98 26.19
N ASP A 183 -24.03 3.74 25.93
CA ASP A 183 -25.41 3.27 26.12
C ASP A 183 -25.71 2.96 27.59
N GLU A 184 -24.69 2.86 28.45
CA GLU A 184 -24.84 2.69 29.90
C GLU A 184 -25.17 4.01 30.62
N ILE A 185 -24.93 5.17 29.97
CA ILE A 185 -25.16 6.51 30.53
C ILE A 185 -26.56 7.05 30.23
N LYS A 186 -27.30 6.43 29.32
CA LYS A 186 -28.69 6.76 29.02
C LYS A 186 -29.62 6.18 30.09
#